data_c95603c95e592cbe5915c4be6ea038f3
#
_entry.id   c95603c95e592cbe5915c4be6ea038f3
#
_cell.length_a   1.000
_cell.length_b   1.000
_cell.length_c   1.000
_cell.angle_alpha   90.00
_cell.angle_beta   90.00
_cell.angle_gamma   90.00
#
_symmetry.space_group_name_H-M   'P 1'
#
loop_
_entity.id
_entity.type
_entity.pdbx_description
1 polymer ?
#
loop_
_entity_poly.entity_id
_entity_poly.type
_entity_poly.pdbx_seq_one_letter_code
_entity_poly.pdbx_strand_id
1 'polypeptide(L)'
;DVENEMHPEWPIPLPGVMSAILVSMDDKYLYLNNWLHGDMRQYDITDPHKPVLTGQVFLGGLLGKAPKVNGVEVAGGPQMFQLSLDGKRLYVTTSLFSTWDNQFYPEIREKGGVMIQIDCDPVNGGMKVNPNFMVNFGQEPNGPSRCHEARYPGGDCTSDIWL
;
A
#
# COMPACT_ATOMS: atom_id res chain seq x y z
N ASP A 1 -13.41 -0.51 -10.25
CA ASP A 1 -14.36 -0.28 -9.18
C ASP A 1 -14.44 -1.53 -8.31
N VAL A 2 -14.18 -1.40 -6.99
CA VAL A 2 -14.16 -2.54 -6.06
C VAL A 2 -15.26 -2.44 -4.99
N GLU A 3 -16.18 -1.49 -5.11
CA GLU A 3 -17.21 -1.21 -4.08
C GLU A 3 -18.14 -2.39 -3.80
N ASN A 4 -18.34 -3.27 -4.77
CA ASN A 4 -19.25 -4.42 -4.65
C ASN A 4 -18.53 -5.76 -4.83
N GLU A 5 -17.21 -5.79 -4.65
CA GLU A 5 -16.46 -7.04 -4.74
C GLU A 5 -16.84 -7.98 -3.59
N MET A 6 -17.28 -9.18 -3.96
CA MET A 6 -17.63 -10.23 -3.01
C MET A 6 -16.44 -11.13 -2.76
N HIS A 7 -16.21 -11.48 -1.50
CA HIS A 7 -15.27 -12.52 -1.12
C HIS A 7 -16.06 -13.73 -0.62
N PRO A 8 -15.70 -14.98 -0.98
CA PRO A 8 -16.49 -16.17 -0.64
C PRO A 8 -16.80 -16.35 0.85
N GLU A 9 -15.92 -15.88 1.72
CA GLU A 9 -16.06 -16.03 3.17
C GLU A 9 -16.76 -14.82 3.84
N TRP A 10 -17.18 -13.80 3.05
CA TRP A 10 -17.84 -12.61 3.59
C TRP A 10 -19.32 -12.58 3.21
N PRO A 11 -20.24 -12.37 4.17
CA PRO A 11 -21.66 -12.32 3.92
C PRO A 11 -22.15 -11.01 3.25
N ILE A 12 -21.28 -10.01 3.19
CA ILE A 12 -21.51 -8.68 2.59
C ILE A 12 -20.35 -8.35 1.65
N PRO A 13 -20.46 -7.33 0.80
CA PRO A 13 -19.31 -6.85 0.02
C PRO A 13 -18.10 -6.59 0.91
N LEU A 14 -16.93 -7.04 0.48
CA LEU A 14 -15.70 -6.89 1.25
C LEU A 14 -15.39 -5.41 1.50
N PRO A 15 -15.26 -4.95 2.76
CA PRO A 15 -14.90 -3.56 3.03
C PRO A 15 -13.45 -3.28 2.63
N GLY A 16 -13.18 -2.07 2.13
CA GLY A 16 -11.80 -1.69 1.78
C GLY A 16 -10.87 -1.61 2.98
N VAL A 17 -11.37 -1.09 4.09
CA VAL A 17 -10.58 -0.76 5.30
C VAL A 17 -9.43 0.16 4.95
N MET A 18 -9.76 1.41 4.65
CA MET A 18 -8.77 2.47 4.45
C MET A 18 -8.05 2.73 5.76
N SER A 19 -6.73 2.60 5.77
CA SER A 19 -5.91 2.67 6.98
C SER A 19 -4.89 3.80 6.99
N ALA A 20 -4.58 4.37 5.84
CA ALA A 20 -3.65 5.50 5.73
C ALA A 20 -4.03 6.43 4.57
N ILE A 21 -3.60 7.69 4.69
CA ILE A 21 -3.77 8.76 3.70
C ILE A 21 -2.53 9.64 3.68
N LEU A 22 -2.15 10.13 2.49
CA LEU A 22 -1.04 11.03 2.29
C LEU A 22 -1.33 11.98 1.14
N VAL A 23 -0.95 13.25 1.30
CA VAL A 23 -1.02 14.27 0.25
C VAL A 23 0.38 14.54 -0.29
N SER A 24 0.52 14.71 -1.61
CA SER A 24 1.79 15.11 -2.23
C SER A 24 2.22 16.49 -1.79
N MET A 25 3.53 16.76 -1.85
CA MET A 25 4.12 18.04 -1.39
C MET A 25 3.62 19.29 -2.12
N ASP A 26 3.13 19.11 -3.34
CA ASP A 26 2.54 20.18 -4.16
C ASP A 26 1.02 20.30 -4.00
N ASP A 27 0.43 19.56 -3.04
CA ASP A 27 -1.01 19.51 -2.75
C ASP A 27 -1.89 19.09 -3.93
N LYS A 28 -1.30 18.43 -4.94
CA LYS A 28 -2.00 18.06 -6.17
C LYS A 28 -2.62 16.65 -6.10
N TYR A 29 -1.95 15.72 -5.44
CA TYR A 29 -2.39 14.33 -5.37
C TYR A 29 -2.60 13.86 -3.94
N LEU A 30 -3.67 13.11 -3.75
CA LEU A 30 -3.96 12.37 -2.53
C LEU A 30 -3.80 10.87 -2.82
N TYR A 31 -3.09 10.19 -1.93
CA TYR A 31 -2.90 8.75 -1.94
C TYR A 31 -3.62 8.14 -0.75
N LEU A 32 -4.28 7.00 -0.96
CA LEU A 32 -4.87 6.19 0.09
C LEU A 32 -4.72 4.70 -0.22
N ASN A 33 -4.84 3.88 0.81
CA ASN A 33 -4.87 2.43 0.69
C ASN A 33 -6.20 1.86 1.16
N ASN A 34 -6.54 0.70 0.63
CA ASN A 34 -7.61 -0.16 1.12
C ASN A 34 -6.99 -1.50 1.52
N TRP A 35 -6.81 -1.71 2.81
CA TRP A 35 -6.04 -2.82 3.36
C TRP A 35 -6.60 -4.20 2.98
N LEU A 36 -7.92 -4.42 3.08
CA LEU A 36 -8.53 -5.70 2.72
C LEU A 36 -8.70 -5.89 1.21
N HIS A 37 -9.03 -4.84 0.45
CA HIS A 37 -9.06 -4.93 -1.01
C HIS A 37 -7.67 -5.17 -1.60
N GLY A 38 -6.64 -4.68 -0.93
CA GLY A 38 -5.25 -4.77 -1.39
C GLY A 38 -4.86 -3.72 -2.42
N ASP A 39 -5.63 -2.61 -2.53
CA ASP A 39 -5.34 -1.58 -3.52
C ASP A 39 -4.85 -0.27 -2.91
N MET A 40 -4.03 0.42 -3.69
CA MET A 40 -3.61 1.80 -3.51
C MET A 40 -4.31 2.65 -4.55
N ARG A 41 -4.78 3.84 -4.16
CA ARG A 41 -5.43 4.80 -5.07
C ARG A 41 -4.74 6.15 -5.02
N GLN A 42 -4.69 6.80 -6.18
CA GLN A 42 -4.23 8.17 -6.34
C GLN A 42 -5.40 9.01 -6.88
N TYR A 43 -5.67 10.12 -6.22
CA TYR A 43 -6.67 11.08 -6.66
C TYR A 43 -6.01 12.41 -6.97
N ASP A 44 -6.35 13.04 -8.10
CA ASP A 44 -6.10 14.45 -8.34
C ASP A 44 -7.07 15.25 -7.46
N ILE A 45 -6.51 16.10 -6.59
CA ILE A 45 -7.22 16.96 -5.65
C ILE A 45 -6.98 18.44 -5.93
N THR A 46 -6.58 18.79 -7.14
CA THR A 46 -6.43 20.20 -7.55
C THR A 46 -7.72 21.00 -7.32
N ASP A 47 -8.88 20.36 -7.52
CA ASP A 47 -10.16 20.81 -6.95
C ASP A 47 -10.54 19.86 -5.79
N PRO A 48 -10.32 20.24 -4.51
CA PRO A 48 -10.57 19.35 -3.38
C PRO A 48 -12.05 19.00 -3.19
N HIS A 49 -12.96 19.74 -3.82
CA HIS A 49 -14.39 19.43 -3.80
C HIS A 49 -14.80 18.39 -4.86
N LYS A 50 -13.89 18.08 -5.80
CA LYS A 50 -14.14 17.14 -6.90
C LYS A 50 -12.91 16.28 -7.15
N PRO A 51 -12.49 15.43 -6.20
CA PRO A 51 -11.34 14.55 -6.39
C PRO A 51 -11.59 13.59 -7.57
N VAL A 52 -10.58 13.42 -8.41
CA VAL A 52 -10.62 12.56 -9.60
C VAL A 52 -9.64 11.41 -9.43
N LEU A 53 -10.12 10.17 -9.52
CA LEU A 53 -9.26 8.98 -9.49
C LEU A 53 -8.36 8.98 -10.72
N THR A 54 -7.04 9.05 -10.51
CA THR A 54 -6.03 9.08 -11.59
C THR A 54 -5.18 7.81 -11.63
N GLY A 55 -5.16 7.03 -10.56
CA GLY A 55 -4.41 5.78 -10.52
C GLY A 55 -4.94 4.80 -9.49
N GLN A 56 -4.85 3.50 -9.82
CA GLN A 56 -5.16 2.41 -8.92
C GLN A 56 -4.23 1.23 -9.22
N VAL A 57 -3.63 0.64 -8.18
CA VAL A 57 -2.82 -0.58 -8.28
C VAL A 57 -3.12 -1.51 -7.11
N PHE A 58 -2.95 -2.81 -7.31
CA PHE A 58 -3.15 -3.82 -6.27
C PHE A 58 -1.81 -4.32 -5.73
N LEU A 59 -1.75 -4.52 -4.39
CA LEU A 59 -0.58 -5.00 -3.64
C LEU A 59 -1.07 -5.94 -2.53
N GLY A 60 -1.13 -7.23 -2.79
CA GLY A 60 -1.69 -8.18 -1.82
C GLY A 60 -3.22 -8.07 -1.72
N GLY A 61 -3.75 -8.15 -0.49
CA GLY A 61 -5.18 -8.08 -0.22
C GLY A 61 -5.91 -9.39 -0.43
N LEU A 62 -7.20 -9.42 -0.07
CA LEU A 62 -8.04 -10.61 -0.13
C LEU A 62 -8.67 -10.84 -1.51
N LEU A 63 -8.62 -9.87 -2.42
CA LEU A 63 -9.22 -10.00 -3.75
C LEU A 63 -8.37 -10.77 -4.76
N GLY A 64 -7.13 -11.12 -4.43
CA GLY A 64 -6.23 -11.89 -5.30
C GLY A 64 -5.85 -11.17 -6.61
N LYS A 65 -5.89 -9.85 -6.63
CA LYS A 65 -5.62 -9.03 -7.83
C LYS A 65 -4.17 -8.52 -7.93
N ALA A 66 -3.35 -8.78 -6.90
CA ALA A 66 -1.98 -8.29 -6.86
C ALA A 66 -1.08 -9.00 -7.88
N PRO A 67 -0.19 -8.27 -8.57
CA PRO A 67 0.85 -8.87 -9.39
C PRO A 67 1.93 -9.51 -8.52
N LYS A 68 2.67 -10.44 -9.10
CA LYS A 68 3.92 -10.91 -8.49
C LYS A 68 4.99 -9.82 -8.62
N VAL A 69 5.77 -9.61 -7.57
CA VAL A 69 6.93 -8.71 -7.55
C VAL A 69 8.18 -9.57 -7.34
N ASN A 70 9.20 -9.41 -8.16
CA ASN A 70 10.36 -10.32 -8.21
C ASN A 70 9.96 -11.80 -8.32
N GLY A 71 8.84 -12.12 -8.98
CA GLY A 71 8.31 -13.47 -9.10
C GLY A 71 7.62 -14.01 -7.83
N VAL A 72 7.55 -13.22 -6.75
CA VAL A 72 6.97 -13.60 -5.46
C VAL A 72 5.57 -13.01 -5.31
N GLU A 73 4.65 -13.80 -4.77
CA GLU A 73 3.33 -13.32 -4.36
C GLU A 73 3.45 -12.44 -3.11
N VAL A 74 2.74 -11.32 -3.11
CA VAL A 74 2.71 -10.39 -1.99
C VAL A 74 1.74 -10.90 -0.93
N ALA A 75 2.23 -11.19 0.26
CA ALA A 75 1.42 -11.51 1.42
C ALA A 75 1.05 -10.23 2.20
N GLY A 76 -0.13 -10.22 2.81
CA GLY A 76 -0.66 -9.05 3.53
C GLY A 76 -1.39 -8.06 2.62
N GLY A 77 -1.79 -6.93 3.17
CA GLY A 77 -2.42 -5.83 2.46
C GLY A 77 -1.63 -4.52 2.60
N PRO A 78 -1.74 -3.58 1.65
CA PRO A 78 -1.05 -2.29 1.73
C PRO A 78 -1.42 -1.55 3.01
N GLN A 79 -0.41 -1.07 3.75
CA GLN A 79 -0.62 -0.44 5.05
C GLN A 79 -0.03 0.96 5.09
N MET A 80 1.17 1.14 5.61
CA MET A 80 1.80 2.46 5.63
C MET A 80 2.57 2.71 4.33
N PHE A 81 2.66 3.96 3.94
CA PHE A 81 3.37 4.30 2.73
C PHE A 81 4.05 5.66 2.84
N GLN A 82 5.12 5.80 2.07
CA GLN A 82 6.01 6.94 2.05
C GLN A 82 6.23 7.40 0.61
N LEU A 83 5.88 8.65 0.31
CA LEU A 83 6.12 9.24 -1.00
C LEU A 83 7.52 9.87 -1.04
N SER A 84 8.27 9.64 -2.12
CA SER A 84 9.54 10.34 -2.36
C SER A 84 9.32 11.82 -2.56
N LEU A 85 10.31 12.66 -2.19
CA LEU A 85 10.22 14.11 -2.29
C LEU A 85 9.94 14.62 -3.72
N ASP A 86 10.35 13.87 -4.74
CA ASP A 86 10.08 14.18 -6.13
C ASP A 86 8.72 13.69 -6.62
N GLY A 87 7.92 13.05 -5.74
CA GLY A 87 6.59 12.54 -6.05
C GLY A 87 6.54 11.32 -6.98
N LYS A 88 7.70 10.74 -7.35
CA LYS A 88 7.78 9.70 -8.39
C LYS A 88 7.73 8.26 -7.87
N ARG A 89 7.93 8.05 -6.57
CA ARG A 89 8.00 6.71 -5.97
C ARG A 89 7.23 6.70 -4.67
N LEU A 90 6.35 5.72 -4.54
CA LEU A 90 5.62 5.44 -3.32
C LEU A 90 6.09 4.09 -2.77
N TYR A 91 6.61 4.07 -1.56
CA TYR A 91 7.06 2.86 -0.86
C TYR A 91 5.96 2.42 0.08
N VAL A 92 5.50 1.18 -0.05
CA VAL A 92 4.34 0.67 0.67
C VAL A 92 4.70 -0.59 1.42
N THR A 93 4.40 -0.65 2.72
CA THR A 93 4.54 -1.84 3.57
C THR A 93 3.25 -2.66 3.56
N THR A 94 3.33 -3.96 3.91
CA THR A 94 2.19 -4.87 3.84
C THR A 94 1.77 -5.46 5.19
N SER A 95 2.16 -4.86 6.31
CA SER A 95 1.78 -5.32 7.64
C SER A 95 1.13 -4.22 8.45
N LEU A 96 -0.09 -4.46 8.93
CA LEU A 96 -0.79 -3.56 9.85
C LEU A 96 -0.31 -3.78 11.28
N PHE A 97 -0.68 -4.87 11.89
CA PHE A 97 -0.12 -5.38 13.16
C PHE A 97 -0.49 -6.85 13.37
N SER A 98 0.32 -7.55 14.12
CA SER A 98 0.31 -9.02 14.16
C SER A 98 -1.03 -9.64 14.49
N THR A 99 -1.81 -9.05 15.40
CA THR A 99 -3.11 -9.61 15.80
C THR A 99 -4.11 -9.62 14.66
N TRP A 100 -4.17 -8.55 13.87
CA TRP A 100 -5.07 -8.45 12.72
C TRP A 100 -4.51 -9.16 11.50
N ASP A 101 -3.23 -8.97 11.19
CA ASP A 101 -2.59 -9.69 10.10
C ASP A 101 -2.80 -11.20 10.20
N ASN A 102 -2.67 -11.75 11.42
CA ASN A 102 -2.85 -13.18 11.64
C ASN A 102 -4.28 -13.69 11.41
N GLN A 103 -5.26 -12.82 11.46
CA GLN A 103 -6.67 -13.16 11.20
C GLN A 103 -7.02 -13.08 9.72
N PHE A 104 -6.55 -12.03 9.03
CA PHE A 104 -6.90 -11.76 7.64
C PHE A 104 -5.88 -12.30 6.64
N TYR A 105 -4.62 -12.40 7.05
CA TYR A 105 -3.47 -12.82 6.24
C TYR A 105 -2.60 -13.81 7.03
N PRO A 106 -3.11 -15.00 7.40
CA PRO A 106 -2.40 -15.92 8.30
C PRO A 106 -1.03 -16.35 7.75
N GLU A 107 -0.84 -16.36 6.45
CA GLU A 107 0.43 -16.71 5.79
C GLU A 107 1.58 -15.74 6.11
N ILE A 108 1.28 -14.51 6.53
CA ILE A 108 2.32 -13.53 6.86
C ILE A 108 3.13 -13.91 8.12
N ARG A 109 2.64 -14.89 8.90
CA ARG A 109 3.40 -15.45 10.03
C ARG A 109 4.69 -16.12 9.57
N GLU A 110 4.62 -16.82 8.45
CA GLU A 110 5.72 -17.61 7.90
C GLU A 110 6.46 -16.86 6.80
N LYS A 111 5.72 -16.12 5.98
CA LYS A 111 6.29 -15.37 4.85
C LYS A 111 6.90 -14.02 5.27
N GLY A 112 6.50 -13.46 6.42
CA GLY A 112 6.85 -12.08 6.81
C GLY A 112 6.12 -11.03 5.96
N GLY A 113 6.36 -9.75 6.29
CA GLY A 113 5.90 -8.62 5.49
C GLY A 113 6.89 -8.24 4.41
N VAL A 114 6.45 -7.40 3.48
CA VAL A 114 7.30 -6.84 2.43
C VAL A 114 7.13 -5.33 2.33
N MET A 115 8.11 -4.65 1.73
CA MET A 115 7.98 -3.29 1.23
C MET A 115 8.11 -3.29 -0.29
N ILE A 116 7.19 -2.63 -0.97
CA ILE A 116 7.07 -2.59 -2.43
C ILE A 116 7.16 -1.14 -2.89
N GLN A 117 7.69 -0.91 -4.08
CA GLN A 117 7.69 0.39 -4.74
C GLN A 117 6.58 0.47 -5.79
N ILE A 118 5.90 1.60 -5.80
CA ILE A 118 5.00 2.02 -6.88
C ILE A 118 5.63 3.22 -7.57
N ASP A 119 5.75 3.16 -8.89
CA ASP A 119 6.16 4.30 -9.70
C ASP A 119 4.92 5.18 -9.94
N CYS A 120 5.06 6.48 -9.67
CA CYS A 120 4.00 7.48 -9.77
C CYS A 120 4.34 8.54 -10.81
N ASP A 121 3.33 9.02 -11.54
CA ASP A 121 3.48 10.20 -12.40
C ASP A 121 2.99 11.46 -11.64
N PRO A 122 3.91 12.35 -11.19
CA PRO A 122 3.54 13.54 -10.43
C PRO A 122 2.98 14.66 -11.31
N VAL A 123 3.00 14.52 -12.64
CA VAL A 123 2.55 15.55 -13.58
C VAL A 123 1.14 15.26 -14.11
N ASN A 124 0.96 14.04 -14.62
CA ASN A 124 -0.27 13.65 -15.31
C ASN A 124 -1.16 12.73 -14.45
N GLY A 125 -0.67 12.26 -13.32
CA GLY A 125 -1.29 11.20 -12.54
C GLY A 125 -1.05 9.81 -13.14
N GLY A 126 -1.28 8.81 -12.33
CA GLY A 126 -1.07 7.41 -12.68
C GLY A 126 -0.08 6.72 -11.74
N MET A 127 -0.29 5.43 -11.55
CA MET A 127 0.53 4.58 -10.69
C MET A 127 0.80 3.24 -11.36
N LYS A 128 1.99 2.68 -11.11
CA LYS A 128 2.38 1.35 -11.60
C LYS A 128 3.26 0.67 -10.57
N VAL A 129 2.95 -0.59 -10.25
CA VAL A 129 3.83 -1.41 -9.40
C VAL A 129 5.16 -1.62 -10.08
N ASN A 130 6.25 -1.34 -9.38
CA ASN A 130 7.59 -1.67 -9.87
C ASN A 130 7.83 -3.19 -9.69
N PRO A 131 7.92 -3.98 -10.76
CA PRO A 131 8.01 -5.42 -10.67
C PRO A 131 9.35 -5.93 -10.15
N ASN A 132 10.35 -5.03 -10.05
CA ASN A 132 11.74 -5.38 -9.72
C ASN A 132 12.18 -4.85 -8.35
N PHE A 133 11.28 -4.23 -7.58
CA PHE A 133 11.62 -3.73 -6.24
C PHE A 133 10.75 -4.39 -5.17
N MET A 134 11.41 -5.14 -4.29
CA MET A 134 10.82 -5.69 -3.08
C MET A 134 11.89 -5.82 -2.00
N VAL A 135 11.60 -5.32 -0.81
CA VAL A 135 12.33 -5.68 0.41
C VAL A 135 11.51 -6.75 1.13
N ASN A 136 12.08 -7.93 1.32
CA ASN A 136 11.40 -9.07 1.95
C ASN A 136 11.90 -9.25 3.39
N PHE A 137 11.09 -8.85 4.35
CA PHE A 137 11.39 -8.98 5.78
C PHE A 137 11.19 -10.41 6.32
N GLY A 138 10.59 -11.29 5.52
CA GLY A 138 10.49 -12.71 5.84
C GLY A 138 11.83 -13.44 5.81
N GLN A 139 12.86 -12.84 5.23
CA GLN A 139 14.20 -13.42 5.13
C GLN A 139 15.19 -12.92 6.19
N GLU A 140 14.70 -12.26 7.23
CA GLU A 140 15.53 -11.78 8.33
C GLU A 140 16.21 -12.93 9.08
N PRO A 141 17.47 -12.77 9.53
CA PRO A 141 18.28 -13.84 10.13
C PRO A 141 17.65 -14.50 11.37
N ASN A 142 16.84 -13.74 12.12
CA ASN A 142 16.21 -14.21 13.36
C ASN A 142 14.75 -14.68 13.17
N GLY A 143 14.34 -14.93 11.95
CA GLY A 143 13.00 -15.36 11.60
C GLY A 143 12.21 -14.30 10.85
N PRO A 144 11.03 -14.69 10.33
CA PRO A 144 10.18 -13.77 9.58
C PRO A 144 9.81 -12.54 10.41
N SER A 145 10.05 -11.36 9.85
CA SER A 145 9.72 -10.07 10.44
C SER A 145 8.63 -9.36 9.64
N ARG A 146 8.03 -8.33 10.22
CA ARG A 146 7.00 -7.52 9.58
C ARG A 146 7.39 -6.06 9.67
N CYS A 147 7.30 -5.36 8.55
CA CYS A 147 7.48 -3.91 8.52
C CYS A 147 6.11 -3.25 8.55
N HIS A 148 5.80 -2.57 9.65
CA HIS A 148 4.60 -1.73 9.73
C HIS A 148 4.80 -0.44 8.95
N GLU A 149 5.93 0.22 9.15
CA GLU A 149 6.23 1.53 8.61
C GLU A 149 7.69 1.64 8.21
N ALA A 150 7.98 2.38 7.14
CA ALA A 150 9.32 2.77 6.73
C ALA A 150 9.38 4.29 6.57
N ARG A 151 10.48 4.90 7.04
CA ARG A 151 10.70 6.35 6.96
C ARG A 151 12.09 6.65 6.42
N TYR A 152 12.24 7.81 5.82
CA TYR A 152 13.56 8.29 5.42
C TYR A 152 14.40 8.63 6.64
N PRO A 153 15.72 8.33 6.63
CA PRO A 153 16.64 8.81 7.67
C PRO A 153 16.62 10.34 7.73
N GLY A 154 16.42 10.88 8.93
CA GLY A 154 16.30 12.34 9.13
C GLY A 154 14.92 12.92 8.82
N GLY A 155 13.96 12.06 8.54
CA GLY A 155 12.59 12.45 8.23
C GLY A 155 12.40 12.95 6.81
N ASP A 156 11.15 13.04 6.40
CA ASP A 156 10.73 13.77 5.21
C ASP A 156 9.43 14.48 5.48
N CYS A 157 9.08 15.36 4.58
CA CYS A 157 7.95 16.25 4.72
C CYS A 157 6.60 15.61 4.37
N THR A 158 6.57 14.37 3.91
CA THR A 158 5.32 13.74 3.48
C THR A 158 4.64 12.93 4.58
N SER A 159 5.35 12.60 5.67
CA SER A 159 4.82 11.70 6.70
C SER A 159 5.37 11.88 8.10
N ASP A 160 6.10 12.96 8.37
CA ASP A 160 6.61 13.24 9.70
C ASP A 160 5.54 13.80 10.63
N ILE A 161 4.47 13.05 10.79
CA ILE A 161 3.36 13.39 11.69
C ILE A 161 3.68 13.11 13.18
N TRP A 162 4.85 12.54 13.46
CA TRP A 162 5.27 12.11 14.80
C TRP A 162 6.55 12.83 15.29
N LEU A 163 6.80 14.01 14.81
CA LEU A 163 7.86 14.87 15.36
C LEU A 163 7.50 15.46 16.71
#